data_0b9d6febab9a182998b625a770e3104a
#
_entry.id   0b9d6febab9a182998b625a770e3104a
#
_cell.length_a   1.000
_cell.length_b   1.000
_cell.length_c   1.000
_cell.angle_alpha   90.00
_cell.angle_beta   90.00
_cell.angle_gamma   90.00
#
_symmetry.space_group_name_H-M   'P 1'
#
loop_
_entity.id
_entity.type
_entity.pdbx_description
1 polymer ?
#
loop_
_entity_poly.entity_id
_entity_poly.type
_entity_poly.pdbx_seq_one_letter_code
_entity_poly.pdbx_strand_id
1 'polypeptide(L)'
;MNERERYESVRGCKWVDEVVEDAPYVTTLEIMDQYGCEVCIHGDDLSIGADGKDTYQIVKDAGRFVECRRTQGVSTTELVGRMLLMSKDHSEPTEEDSSENQDEEESKVERKKAKVENFAGKNPESPYTAGVSHFLTTSKRVLQFSNSKEPQPDDRVIYVDGGFDLYHLGHIEFLREAKKLGDYLLVGVHDDETIRKVRGPNFPLMSLNERVLSVLSCRYVDEVVIGAPYSVTKDVLEKIYKVNVVAHGTNSVLLDSDQQDPYKLPKELGIYQTIETQSSGITYNTIIERIVSNRLAYEERNRKKVAKELAAIEAANQSEAKE
;
A
#
# COMPACT_ATOMS: atom_id res chain seq x y z
N MET A 1 0.96 -13.15 -2.94
CA MET A 1 1.68 -12.99 -4.22
C MET A 1 2.54 -14.21 -4.46
N ASN A 2 2.59 -14.71 -5.71
CA ASN A 2 3.53 -15.75 -6.12
C ASN A 2 4.94 -15.16 -6.25
N GLU A 3 5.92 -16.00 -6.58
CA GLU A 3 7.33 -15.60 -6.64
C GLU A 3 7.59 -14.50 -7.67
N ARG A 4 7.14 -14.70 -8.93
CA ARG A 4 7.25 -13.70 -9.98
C ARG A 4 6.59 -12.37 -9.63
N GLU A 5 5.38 -12.41 -9.04
CA GLU A 5 4.67 -11.21 -8.59
C GLU A 5 5.48 -10.43 -7.55
N ARG A 6 6.20 -11.13 -6.64
CA ARG A 6 7.06 -10.49 -5.63
C ARG A 6 8.26 -9.81 -6.27
N TYR A 7 8.98 -10.51 -7.16
CA TYR A 7 10.16 -9.94 -7.83
C TYR A 7 9.79 -8.70 -8.66
N GLU A 8 8.75 -8.80 -9.48
CA GLU A 8 8.30 -7.68 -10.30
C GLU A 8 7.79 -6.50 -9.47
N SER A 9 7.14 -6.76 -8.32
CA SER A 9 6.72 -5.70 -7.40
C SER A 9 7.91 -4.95 -6.82
N VAL A 10 8.97 -5.66 -6.45
CA VAL A 10 10.21 -5.04 -5.95
C VAL A 10 10.93 -4.28 -7.06
N ARG A 11 11.00 -4.82 -8.29
CA ARG A 11 11.55 -4.10 -9.46
C ARG A 11 10.82 -2.80 -9.77
N GLY A 12 9.51 -2.76 -9.50
CA GLY A 12 8.70 -1.55 -9.68
C GLY A 12 9.00 -0.43 -8.70
N CYS A 13 9.72 -0.70 -7.61
CA CYS A 13 10.07 0.28 -6.60
C CYS A 13 11.24 1.16 -7.06
N LYS A 14 11.10 2.49 -6.97
CA LYS A 14 12.11 3.45 -7.44
C LYS A 14 13.39 3.49 -6.61
N TRP A 15 13.37 2.98 -5.39
CA TRP A 15 14.53 2.92 -4.50
C TRP A 15 15.31 1.60 -4.58
N VAL A 16 14.89 0.70 -5.47
CA VAL A 16 15.56 -0.58 -5.69
C VAL A 16 16.33 -0.51 -7.00
N ASP A 17 17.63 -0.68 -6.96
CA ASP A 17 18.49 -0.67 -8.14
C ASP A 17 18.54 -2.06 -8.79
N GLU A 18 18.69 -3.11 -7.98
CA GLU A 18 18.80 -4.49 -8.44
C GLU A 18 17.95 -5.44 -7.61
N VAL A 19 17.38 -6.46 -8.24
CA VAL A 19 16.63 -7.54 -7.59
C VAL A 19 17.36 -8.85 -7.78
N VAL A 20 17.82 -9.42 -6.68
CA VAL A 20 18.43 -10.77 -6.65
C VAL A 20 17.30 -11.78 -6.51
N GLU A 21 17.03 -12.54 -7.57
CA GLU A 21 16.08 -13.64 -7.55
C GLU A 21 16.69 -14.87 -6.88
N ASP A 22 15.84 -15.73 -6.34
CA ASP A 22 16.26 -16.96 -5.62
C ASP A 22 17.29 -16.73 -4.51
N ALA A 23 17.28 -15.53 -3.90
CA ALA A 23 18.16 -15.23 -2.79
C ALA A 23 17.96 -16.23 -1.63
N PRO A 24 19.04 -16.76 -1.04
CA PRO A 24 18.94 -17.70 0.07
C PRO A 24 18.24 -17.05 1.28
N TYR A 25 17.49 -17.87 2.02
CA TYR A 25 16.76 -17.38 3.20
C TYR A 25 17.71 -16.88 4.30
N VAL A 26 18.90 -17.48 4.43
CA VAL A 26 19.95 -17.03 5.34
C VAL A 26 20.93 -16.18 4.56
N THR A 27 21.11 -14.94 4.97
CA THR A 27 22.07 -14.03 4.32
C THR A 27 23.49 -14.41 4.72
N THR A 28 24.32 -14.73 3.73
CA THR A 28 25.73 -15.09 3.93
C THR A 28 26.66 -13.97 3.44
N LEU A 29 27.92 -13.98 3.93
CA LEU A 29 28.93 -13.01 3.48
C LEU A 29 29.29 -13.19 2.01
N GLU A 30 29.29 -14.44 1.53
CA GLU A 30 29.59 -14.76 0.13
C GLU A 30 28.59 -14.10 -0.82
N ILE A 31 27.31 -14.13 -0.49
CA ILE A 31 26.26 -13.48 -1.31
C ILE A 31 26.40 -11.95 -1.26
N MET A 32 26.70 -11.40 -0.11
CA MET A 32 26.95 -9.95 0.02
C MET A 32 28.14 -9.51 -0.83
N ASP A 33 29.22 -10.29 -0.79
CA ASP A 33 30.44 -9.99 -1.57
C ASP A 33 30.21 -10.18 -3.07
N GLN A 34 29.44 -11.20 -3.48
CA GLN A 34 29.08 -11.45 -4.87
C GLN A 34 28.36 -10.26 -5.51
N TYR A 35 27.49 -9.58 -4.75
CA TYR A 35 26.72 -8.42 -5.23
C TYR A 35 27.31 -7.08 -4.78
N GLY A 36 28.49 -7.07 -4.17
CA GLY A 36 29.16 -5.86 -3.72
C GLY A 36 28.41 -5.11 -2.61
N CYS A 37 27.59 -5.81 -1.83
CA CYS A 37 26.85 -5.21 -0.75
C CYS A 37 27.74 -4.97 0.47
N GLU A 38 27.88 -3.73 0.92
CA GLU A 38 28.67 -3.39 2.12
C GLU A 38 27.90 -3.74 3.40
N VAL A 39 26.57 -3.52 3.41
CA VAL A 39 25.71 -3.63 4.59
C VAL A 39 24.44 -4.40 4.26
N CYS A 40 24.04 -5.31 5.14
CA CYS A 40 22.73 -5.95 5.14
C CYS A 40 21.77 -5.14 6.04
N ILE A 41 20.61 -4.78 5.52
CA ILE A 41 19.60 -4.02 6.28
C ILE A 41 18.34 -4.88 6.43
N HIS A 42 17.84 -4.97 7.66
CA HIS A 42 16.59 -5.68 7.96
C HIS A 42 15.73 -4.92 8.99
N GLY A 43 14.46 -5.27 9.08
CA GLY A 43 13.57 -4.75 10.11
C GLY A 43 13.95 -5.21 11.51
N ASP A 44 13.33 -4.60 12.52
CA ASP A 44 13.50 -4.91 13.95
C ASP A 44 12.75 -6.19 14.38
N ASP A 45 12.15 -6.93 13.45
CA ASP A 45 11.53 -8.22 13.72
C ASP A 45 12.53 -9.37 13.66
N LEU A 46 12.48 -10.25 14.67
CA LEU A 46 13.34 -11.43 14.77
C LEU A 46 13.05 -12.40 13.61
N SER A 47 14.07 -12.68 12.81
CA SER A 47 14.01 -13.67 11.74
C SER A 47 14.74 -14.93 12.14
N ILE A 48 13.99 -15.95 12.57
CA ILE A 48 14.53 -17.21 13.05
C ILE A 48 14.37 -18.28 11.97
N GLY A 49 15.48 -18.94 11.64
CA GLY A 49 15.52 -20.07 10.72
C GLY A 49 14.81 -21.33 11.27
N ALA A 50 14.73 -22.37 10.46
CA ALA A 50 14.15 -23.66 10.85
C ALA A 50 14.95 -24.35 11.96
N ASP A 51 16.23 -24.02 12.10
CA ASP A 51 17.17 -24.49 13.13
C ASP A 51 17.09 -23.71 14.45
N GLY A 52 16.19 -22.70 14.53
CA GLY A 52 16.03 -21.85 15.71
C GLY A 52 17.08 -20.76 15.86
N LYS A 53 17.95 -20.57 14.86
CA LYS A 53 18.98 -19.51 14.88
C LYS A 53 18.53 -18.27 14.14
N ASP A 54 19.12 -17.13 14.53
CA ASP A 54 18.94 -15.87 13.80
C ASP A 54 19.56 -15.97 12.40
N THR A 55 18.75 -15.75 11.37
CA THR A 55 19.15 -15.84 9.95
C THR A 55 20.18 -14.78 9.56
N TYR A 56 20.34 -13.73 10.37
CA TYR A 56 21.29 -12.63 10.15
C TYR A 56 22.51 -12.69 11.08
N GLN A 57 22.66 -13.74 11.93
CA GLN A 57 23.74 -13.79 12.91
C GLN A 57 25.13 -13.66 12.26
N ILE A 58 25.37 -14.31 11.12
CA ILE A 58 26.65 -14.28 10.41
C ILE A 58 27.03 -12.85 10.00
N VAL A 59 26.10 -12.08 9.47
CA VAL A 59 26.36 -10.70 9.03
C VAL A 59 26.41 -9.72 10.21
N LYS A 60 25.72 -10.03 11.32
CA LYS A 60 25.85 -9.29 12.60
C LYS A 60 27.23 -9.46 13.19
N ASP A 61 27.74 -10.69 13.27
CA ASP A 61 29.06 -11.00 13.79
C ASP A 61 30.18 -10.36 12.95
N ALA A 62 29.97 -10.20 11.66
CA ALA A 62 30.88 -9.51 10.74
C ALA A 62 30.77 -7.97 10.80
N GLY A 63 29.88 -7.40 11.61
CA GLY A 63 29.64 -5.96 11.68
C GLY A 63 29.01 -5.33 10.42
N ARG A 64 28.40 -6.16 9.57
CA ARG A 64 27.79 -5.75 8.29
C ARG A 64 26.25 -5.78 8.35
N PHE A 65 25.66 -5.50 9.50
CA PHE A 65 24.21 -5.50 9.71
C PHE A 65 23.75 -4.17 10.27
N VAL A 66 22.65 -3.65 9.71
CA VAL A 66 21.95 -2.46 10.22
C VAL A 66 20.48 -2.79 10.42
N GLU A 67 19.98 -2.52 11.61
CA GLU A 67 18.57 -2.67 11.93
C GLU A 67 17.80 -1.39 11.60
N CYS A 68 16.69 -1.54 10.86
CA CYS A 68 15.75 -0.47 10.57
C CYS A 68 14.46 -0.68 11.34
N ARG A 69 13.99 0.35 12.04
CA ARG A 69 12.67 0.30 12.68
C ARG A 69 11.58 0.14 11.64
N ARG A 70 10.69 -0.81 11.88
CA ARG A 70 9.54 -1.06 11.03
C ARG A 70 8.51 0.07 11.15
N THR A 71 7.85 0.42 10.04
CA THR A 71 6.73 1.35 10.06
C THR A 71 5.56 0.72 10.82
N GLN A 72 5.14 1.34 11.91
CA GLN A 72 4.01 0.87 12.72
C GLN A 72 2.70 1.02 11.94
N GLY A 73 1.76 0.08 12.15
CA GLY A 73 0.43 0.12 11.55
C GLY A 73 0.38 -0.29 10.07
N VAL A 74 1.51 -0.73 9.48
CA VAL A 74 1.57 -1.26 8.12
C VAL A 74 2.17 -2.66 8.15
N SER A 75 1.33 -3.68 8.17
CA SER A 75 1.77 -5.07 8.08
C SER A 75 0.86 -5.88 7.15
N THR A 76 1.45 -6.91 6.51
CA THR A 76 0.67 -7.86 5.70
C THR A 76 -0.39 -8.58 6.54
N THR A 77 -0.11 -8.82 7.82
CA THR A 77 -1.06 -9.44 8.77
C THR A 77 -2.26 -8.52 9.03
N GLU A 78 -2.04 -7.22 9.17
CA GLU A 78 -3.11 -6.24 9.37
C GLU A 78 -3.98 -6.10 8.12
N LEU A 79 -3.37 -6.01 6.94
CA LEU A 79 -4.10 -5.98 5.67
C LEU A 79 -4.93 -7.25 5.46
N VAL A 80 -4.37 -8.43 5.75
CA VAL A 80 -5.12 -9.71 5.73
C VAL A 80 -6.28 -9.67 6.73
N GLY A 81 -6.06 -9.14 7.94
CA GLY A 81 -7.12 -8.95 8.93
C GLY A 81 -8.27 -8.07 8.43
N ARG A 82 -7.96 -6.93 7.82
CA ARG A 82 -8.96 -6.04 7.19
C ARG A 82 -9.77 -6.76 6.10
N MET A 83 -9.12 -7.54 5.24
CA MET A 83 -9.79 -8.32 4.18
C MET A 83 -10.69 -9.43 4.73
N LEU A 84 -10.26 -10.14 5.78
CA LEU A 84 -11.03 -11.20 6.40
C LEU A 84 -12.26 -10.68 7.17
N LEU A 85 -12.18 -9.47 7.72
CA LEU A 85 -13.33 -8.82 8.35
C LEU A 85 -14.42 -8.50 7.32
N MET A 86 -14.03 -8.00 6.14
CA MET A 86 -14.98 -7.72 5.04
C MET A 86 -15.69 -8.98 4.54
N SER A 87 -15.00 -10.14 4.50
CA SER A 87 -15.59 -11.39 4.03
C SER A 87 -16.67 -11.95 4.98
N LYS A 88 -16.69 -11.51 6.24
CA LYS A 88 -17.74 -11.89 7.21
C LYS A 88 -19.05 -11.14 7.01
N ASP A 89 -18.99 -9.91 6.52
CA ASP A 89 -20.17 -9.09 6.25
C ASP A 89 -20.92 -9.52 4.97
N HIS A 90 -20.32 -10.40 4.16
CA HIS A 90 -20.93 -11.00 2.96
C HIS A 90 -21.54 -12.39 3.17
N SER A 91 -21.41 -13.01 4.33
CA SER A 91 -22.19 -14.19 4.68
C SER A 91 -23.57 -13.75 5.12
N GLU A 92 -24.58 -14.16 4.34
CA GLU A 92 -26.01 -13.81 4.38
C GLU A 92 -26.56 -13.52 5.77
N PRO A 93 -27.49 -12.55 5.91
CA PRO A 93 -28.28 -12.41 7.12
C PRO A 93 -29.15 -13.66 7.25
N THR A 94 -28.80 -14.53 8.18
CA THR A 94 -29.77 -15.48 8.71
C THR A 94 -30.90 -14.68 9.30
N GLU A 95 -32.11 -14.85 8.74
CA GLU A 95 -33.37 -14.34 9.26
C GLU A 95 -33.64 -14.98 10.65
N GLU A 96 -32.99 -14.52 11.68
CA GLU A 96 -33.34 -14.73 13.08
C GLU A 96 -32.44 -13.83 13.92
N ASP A 97 -32.84 -12.55 14.09
CA ASP A 97 -32.70 -11.73 15.30
C ASP A 97 -33.21 -10.31 15.04
N SER A 98 -34.53 -10.21 14.89
CA SER A 98 -35.21 -8.93 15.03
C SER A 98 -35.84 -8.82 16.42
N SER A 99 -34.99 -8.63 17.43
CA SER A 99 -35.40 -7.96 18.67
C SER A 99 -34.21 -7.80 19.62
N GLU A 100 -34.07 -6.56 20.07
CA GLU A 100 -33.21 -6.10 21.16
C GLU A 100 -31.86 -5.47 20.80
N ASN A 101 -31.80 -4.21 21.22
CA ASN A 101 -30.66 -3.39 21.62
C ASN A 101 -30.20 -2.26 20.70
N GLN A 102 -31.04 -1.20 20.65
CA GLN A 102 -30.59 0.14 20.21
C GLN A 102 -29.54 0.75 21.16
N ASP A 103 -29.56 0.36 22.45
CA ASP A 103 -28.65 0.91 23.47
C ASP A 103 -27.22 0.34 23.41
N GLU A 104 -27.00 -0.84 22.77
CA GLU A 104 -25.66 -1.41 22.60
C GLU A 104 -24.89 -0.86 21.40
N GLU A 105 -25.56 -0.34 20.39
CA GLU A 105 -24.88 0.26 19.24
C GLU A 105 -24.25 1.62 19.54
N GLU A 106 -24.93 2.47 20.32
CA GLU A 106 -24.34 3.75 20.78
C GLU A 106 -23.11 3.52 21.65
N SER A 107 -23.14 2.53 22.56
CA SER A 107 -21.97 2.20 23.38
C SER A 107 -20.80 1.60 22.59
N LYS A 108 -21.06 0.88 21.49
CA LYS A 108 -20.02 0.36 20.59
C LYS A 108 -19.40 1.45 19.71
N VAL A 109 -20.20 2.44 19.29
CA VAL A 109 -19.73 3.59 18.51
C VAL A 109 -18.89 4.52 19.40
N GLU A 110 -19.28 4.78 20.64
CA GLU A 110 -18.47 5.56 21.57
C GLU A 110 -17.18 4.84 21.98
N ARG A 111 -17.21 3.51 22.21
CA ARG A 111 -15.99 2.72 22.44
C ARG A 111 -15.06 2.68 21.23
N LYS A 112 -15.58 2.68 20.01
CA LYS A 112 -14.78 2.81 18.79
C LYS A 112 -14.20 4.21 18.64
N LYS A 113 -14.95 5.27 18.92
CA LYS A 113 -14.45 6.66 18.93
C LYS A 113 -13.39 6.86 20.03
N ALA A 114 -13.61 6.39 21.23
CA ALA A 114 -12.64 6.47 22.32
C ALA A 114 -11.36 5.66 22.05
N LYS A 115 -11.44 4.53 21.28
CA LYS A 115 -10.25 3.79 20.84
C LYS A 115 -9.47 4.53 19.77
N VAL A 116 -10.13 5.23 18.84
CA VAL A 116 -9.49 6.03 17.80
C VAL A 116 -8.85 7.28 18.41
N GLU A 117 -9.50 7.95 19.36
CA GLU A 117 -8.92 9.11 20.05
C GLU A 117 -7.74 8.75 20.96
N ASN A 118 -7.75 7.57 21.61
CA ASN A 118 -6.62 7.10 22.41
C ASN A 118 -5.41 6.62 21.59
N PHE A 119 -5.60 6.26 20.31
CA PHE A 119 -4.49 5.90 19.40
C PHE A 119 -3.77 7.13 18.84
N ALA A 120 -4.41 8.28 18.82
CA ALA A 120 -3.83 9.53 18.31
C ALA A 120 -2.87 10.24 19.29
N GLY A 121 -2.72 9.76 20.53
CA GLY A 121 -2.23 10.58 21.63
C GLY A 121 -0.97 10.15 22.39
N LYS A 122 -0.28 9.07 22.08
CA LYS A 122 0.86 8.64 22.95
C LYS A 122 2.04 7.96 22.24
N ASN A 123 2.64 8.64 21.30
CA ASN A 123 4.04 8.29 20.99
C ASN A 123 4.80 9.53 20.47
N PRO A 124 5.50 10.28 21.35
CA PRO A 124 6.17 11.52 20.98
C PRO A 124 7.42 11.34 20.13
N GLU A 125 7.88 10.11 19.91
CA GLU A 125 9.14 9.83 19.22
C GLU A 125 8.98 9.35 17.77
N SER A 126 7.75 9.16 17.27
CA SER A 126 7.56 8.84 15.86
C SER A 126 7.68 10.12 15.03
N PRO A 127 8.60 10.21 14.06
CA PRO A 127 8.67 11.34 13.14
C PRO A 127 7.37 11.50 12.33
N TYR A 128 6.44 10.55 12.48
CA TYR A 128 5.13 10.50 11.83
C TYR A 128 3.96 10.94 12.72
N THR A 129 4.18 11.20 14.02
CA THR A 129 3.14 11.59 14.99
C THR A 129 3.42 12.92 15.71
N ALA A 130 4.46 13.66 15.35
CA ALA A 130 4.70 14.99 15.90
C ALA A 130 3.52 15.89 15.55
N GLY A 131 2.84 16.42 16.58
CA GLY A 131 1.60 17.19 16.55
C GLY A 131 1.65 18.54 15.83
N VAL A 132 2.21 18.56 14.64
CA VAL A 132 2.21 19.66 13.68
C VAL A 132 1.10 19.38 12.69
N SER A 133 0.25 20.36 12.47
CA SER A 133 -0.87 20.41 11.53
C SER A 133 -0.81 19.29 10.48
N HIS A 134 -1.83 18.42 10.43
CA HIS A 134 -1.95 17.32 9.47
C HIS A 134 -1.69 17.74 8.01
N PHE A 135 -1.98 18.98 7.67
CA PHE A 135 -1.73 19.58 6.36
C PHE A 135 -0.23 19.71 6.02
N LEU A 136 0.59 20.19 6.93
CA LEU A 136 2.03 20.40 6.71
C LEU A 136 2.81 19.09 6.65
N THR A 137 2.39 18.08 7.42
CA THR A 137 3.06 16.76 7.44
C THR A 137 2.83 16.00 6.15
N THR A 138 1.63 16.03 5.59
CA THR A 138 1.29 15.35 4.34
C THR A 138 2.03 15.97 3.16
N SER A 139 2.03 17.31 3.06
CA SER A 139 2.74 18.01 1.99
C SER A 139 4.26 17.80 2.05
N LYS A 140 4.88 17.81 3.24
CA LYS A 140 6.31 17.51 3.39
C LYS A 140 6.66 16.08 3.00
N ARG A 141 5.80 15.10 3.33
CA ARG A 141 6.02 13.69 2.95
C ARG A 141 5.89 13.50 1.45
N VAL A 142 4.88 14.08 0.83
CA VAL A 142 4.72 14.03 -0.62
C VAL A 142 5.95 14.60 -1.32
N LEU A 143 6.47 15.74 -0.87
CA LEU A 143 7.71 16.33 -1.39
C LEU A 143 8.95 15.45 -1.17
N GLN A 144 9.05 14.73 -0.04
CA GLN A 144 10.17 13.80 0.21
C GLN A 144 10.15 12.59 -0.72
N PHE A 145 8.97 12.14 -1.15
CA PHE A 145 8.80 10.96 -2.00
C PHE A 145 8.58 11.31 -3.48
N SER A 146 8.27 12.55 -3.80
CA SER A 146 8.24 13.01 -5.20
C SER A 146 9.69 13.15 -5.71
N ASN A 147 9.88 12.96 -7.00
CA ASN A 147 11.19 13.19 -7.62
C ASN A 147 11.55 14.69 -7.68
N SER A 148 10.66 15.56 -7.19
CA SER A 148 10.78 17.04 -7.16
C SER A 148 11.17 17.65 -8.51
N LYS A 149 10.91 16.94 -9.61
CA LYS A 149 11.15 17.42 -10.96
C LYS A 149 9.82 17.88 -11.54
N GLU A 150 9.70 19.16 -11.78
CA GLU A 150 8.59 19.68 -12.57
C GLU A 150 8.78 19.31 -14.06
N PRO A 151 7.67 19.10 -14.80
CA PRO A 151 7.76 18.83 -16.22
C PRO A 151 8.38 20.01 -16.96
N GLN A 152 9.22 19.74 -17.96
CA GLN A 152 9.75 20.77 -18.84
C GLN A 152 8.62 21.31 -19.75
N PRO A 153 8.77 22.53 -20.31
CA PRO A 153 7.73 23.11 -21.15
C PRO A 153 7.31 22.28 -22.36
N ASP A 154 8.23 21.45 -22.87
CA ASP A 154 8.00 20.58 -24.02
C ASP A 154 7.67 19.14 -23.66
N ASP A 155 7.66 18.80 -22.36
CA ASP A 155 7.33 17.45 -21.90
C ASP A 155 5.87 17.12 -22.20
N ARG A 156 5.68 15.89 -22.69
CA ARG A 156 4.36 15.32 -22.87
C ARG A 156 3.85 14.77 -21.55
N VAL A 157 2.91 15.47 -20.93
CA VAL A 157 2.31 15.10 -19.64
C VAL A 157 1.18 14.10 -19.83
N ILE A 158 1.29 12.96 -19.17
CA ILE A 158 0.28 11.91 -19.14
C ILE A 158 -0.41 11.94 -17.78
N TYR A 159 -1.73 11.91 -17.78
CA TYR A 159 -2.53 11.78 -16.57
C TYR A 159 -3.23 10.41 -16.54
N VAL A 160 -3.17 9.78 -15.41
CA VAL A 160 -3.96 8.58 -15.07
C VAL A 160 -4.54 8.75 -13.68
N ASP A 161 -5.68 8.11 -13.39
CA ASP A 161 -6.26 8.15 -12.07
C ASP A 161 -6.80 6.79 -11.62
N GLY A 162 -7.07 6.68 -10.32
CA GLY A 162 -7.61 5.47 -9.75
C GLY A 162 -7.61 5.44 -8.22
N GLY A 163 -8.15 4.36 -7.69
CA GLY A 163 -8.13 4.09 -6.25
C GLY A 163 -6.79 3.55 -5.76
N PHE A 164 -6.09 2.77 -6.56
CA PHE A 164 -4.80 2.11 -6.26
C PHE A 164 -4.80 1.34 -4.93
N ASP A 165 -5.95 0.76 -4.57
CA ASP A 165 -6.11 -0.04 -3.37
C ASP A 165 -5.40 -1.39 -3.51
N LEU A 166 -4.83 -1.92 -2.41
CA LEU A 166 -4.00 -3.12 -2.43
C LEU A 166 -2.96 -3.11 -3.56
N TYR A 167 -2.21 -2.04 -3.64
CA TYR A 167 -1.23 -1.80 -4.71
C TYR A 167 -0.45 -3.06 -5.10
N HIS A 168 -0.52 -3.47 -6.35
CA HIS A 168 -0.04 -4.75 -6.84
C HIS A 168 0.58 -4.65 -8.23
N LEU A 169 1.16 -5.75 -8.71
CA LEU A 169 1.84 -5.81 -10.01
C LEU A 169 0.99 -5.28 -11.18
N GLY A 170 -0.33 -5.54 -11.20
CA GLY A 170 -1.21 -5.00 -12.23
C GLY A 170 -1.22 -3.47 -12.30
N HIS A 171 -1.12 -2.78 -11.15
CA HIS A 171 -0.97 -1.32 -11.11
C HIS A 171 0.41 -0.90 -11.64
N ILE A 172 1.47 -1.62 -11.27
CA ILE A 172 2.84 -1.32 -11.75
C ILE A 172 2.94 -1.48 -13.26
N GLU A 173 2.38 -2.55 -13.82
CA GLU A 173 2.34 -2.80 -15.27
C GLU A 173 1.56 -1.68 -16.00
N PHE A 174 0.40 -1.30 -15.47
CA PHE A 174 -0.39 -0.20 -16.01
C PHE A 174 0.39 1.12 -16.01
N LEU A 175 1.01 1.48 -14.88
CA LEU A 175 1.80 2.71 -14.76
C LEU A 175 3.03 2.70 -15.67
N ARG A 176 3.65 1.54 -15.86
CA ARG A 176 4.74 1.36 -16.81
C ARG A 176 4.31 1.63 -18.25
N GLU A 177 3.18 1.08 -18.67
CA GLU A 177 2.66 1.30 -20.01
C GLU A 177 2.18 2.75 -20.19
N ALA A 178 1.57 3.35 -19.16
CA ALA A 178 1.19 4.76 -19.17
C ALA A 178 2.41 5.69 -19.35
N LYS A 179 3.51 5.40 -18.65
CA LYS A 179 4.76 6.18 -18.76
C LYS A 179 5.35 6.18 -20.18
N LYS A 180 5.14 5.12 -20.96
CA LYS A 180 5.62 5.05 -22.36
C LYS A 180 4.89 6.02 -23.29
N LEU A 181 3.75 6.57 -22.90
CA LEU A 181 2.97 7.50 -23.71
C LEU A 181 3.53 8.93 -23.69
N GLY A 182 4.46 9.24 -22.77
CA GLY A 182 5.05 10.58 -22.66
C GLY A 182 6.21 10.67 -21.66
N ASP A 183 6.59 11.89 -21.42
CA ASP A 183 7.80 12.23 -20.65
C ASP A 183 7.54 12.37 -19.15
N TYR A 184 6.31 12.74 -18.77
CA TYR A 184 5.93 12.99 -17.39
C TYR A 184 4.61 12.32 -17.05
N LEU A 185 4.62 11.44 -16.02
CA LEU A 185 3.43 10.71 -15.57
C LEU A 185 2.90 11.29 -14.26
N LEU A 186 1.75 11.93 -14.34
CA LEU A 186 0.97 12.46 -13.24
C LEU A 186 -0.13 11.47 -12.86
N VAL A 187 -0.21 11.06 -11.60
CA VAL A 187 -1.17 10.04 -11.13
C VAL A 187 -2.14 10.63 -10.12
N GLY A 188 -3.42 10.65 -10.45
CA GLY A 188 -4.51 11.02 -9.55
C GLY A 188 -4.88 9.84 -8.63
N VAL A 189 -4.83 10.04 -7.32
CA VAL A 189 -5.30 9.07 -6.34
C VAL A 189 -6.58 9.58 -5.69
N HIS A 190 -7.70 8.87 -5.91
CA HIS A 190 -9.00 9.25 -5.34
C HIS A 190 -8.98 9.12 -3.82
N ASP A 191 -9.70 10.01 -3.14
CA ASP A 191 -9.88 9.92 -1.69
C ASP A 191 -10.79 8.74 -1.29
N ASP A 192 -10.82 8.45 0.01
CA ASP A 192 -11.55 7.31 0.54
C ASP A 192 -13.08 7.47 0.39
N GLU A 193 -13.58 8.69 0.43
CA GLU A 193 -15.01 8.99 0.27
C GLU A 193 -15.44 8.75 -1.18
N THR A 194 -14.67 9.21 -2.13
CA THR A 194 -14.87 9.00 -3.57
C THR A 194 -14.93 7.50 -3.89
N ILE A 195 -13.99 6.72 -3.36
CA ILE A 195 -13.97 5.27 -3.58
C ILE A 195 -15.18 4.59 -2.96
N ARG A 196 -15.57 4.97 -1.74
CA ARG A 196 -16.78 4.43 -1.08
C ARG A 196 -18.04 4.68 -1.88
N LYS A 197 -18.19 5.86 -2.47
CA LYS A 197 -19.37 6.19 -3.30
C LYS A 197 -19.45 5.30 -4.53
N VAL A 198 -18.32 4.96 -5.13
CA VAL A 198 -18.29 4.20 -6.41
C VAL A 198 -18.25 2.69 -6.20
N ARG A 199 -17.52 2.21 -5.19
CA ARG A 199 -17.27 0.78 -4.96
C ARG A 199 -18.00 0.19 -3.75
N GLY A 200 -18.65 1.03 -2.95
CA GLY A 200 -19.37 0.61 -1.76
C GLY A 200 -18.61 0.85 -0.45
N PRO A 201 -19.31 0.70 0.70
CA PRO A 201 -18.86 1.15 2.02
C PRO A 201 -17.61 0.44 2.55
N ASN A 202 -17.35 -0.77 2.07
CA ASN A 202 -16.22 -1.59 2.51
C ASN A 202 -14.90 -1.22 1.83
N PHE A 203 -14.89 -0.26 0.92
CA PHE A 203 -13.72 0.21 0.18
C PHE A 203 -13.36 1.66 0.55
N PRO A 204 -12.08 2.04 0.44
CA PRO A 204 -10.91 1.21 0.19
C PRO A 204 -10.45 0.47 1.45
N LEU A 205 -9.63 -0.58 1.29
CA LEU A 205 -8.96 -1.30 2.39
C LEU A 205 -7.77 -0.53 2.96
N MET A 206 -7.05 0.13 2.07
CA MET A 206 -5.90 0.96 2.42
C MET A 206 -6.34 2.42 2.51
N SER A 207 -5.88 3.12 3.54
CA SER A 207 -6.09 4.55 3.68
C SER A 207 -5.48 5.34 2.51
N LEU A 208 -5.99 6.55 2.27
CA LEU A 208 -5.44 7.44 1.23
C LEU A 208 -3.92 7.59 1.33
N ASN A 209 -3.39 7.75 2.55
CA ASN A 209 -1.94 7.89 2.76
C ASN A 209 -1.16 6.63 2.33
N GLU A 210 -1.65 5.43 2.68
CA GLU A 210 -1.01 4.17 2.28
C GLU A 210 -1.02 4.00 0.76
N ARG A 211 -2.13 4.36 0.10
CA ARG A 211 -2.30 4.29 -1.35
C ARG A 211 -1.40 5.28 -2.09
N VAL A 212 -1.35 6.53 -1.62
CA VAL A 212 -0.48 7.58 -2.16
C VAL A 212 0.99 7.20 -2.05
N LEU A 213 1.44 6.72 -0.87
CA LEU A 213 2.83 6.30 -0.68
C LEU A 213 3.18 5.10 -1.56
N SER A 214 2.26 4.16 -1.76
CA SER A 214 2.45 3.02 -2.65
C SER A 214 2.64 3.47 -4.11
N VAL A 215 1.81 4.39 -4.60
CA VAL A 215 1.94 4.95 -5.95
C VAL A 215 3.23 5.76 -6.09
N LEU A 216 3.56 6.61 -5.10
CA LEU A 216 4.81 7.39 -5.10
C LEU A 216 6.07 6.53 -5.05
N SER A 217 5.98 5.30 -4.53
CA SER A 217 7.10 4.36 -4.53
C SER A 217 7.41 3.77 -5.92
N CYS A 218 6.47 3.90 -6.87
CA CYS A 218 6.62 3.36 -8.21
C CYS A 218 7.63 4.18 -9.03
N ARG A 219 8.58 3.48 -9.67
CA ARG A 219 9.63 4.13 -10.48
C ARG A 219 9.13 4.82 -11.76
N TYR A 220 7.92 4.50 -12.19
CA TYR A 220 7.32 5.07 -13.40
C TYR A 220 6.53 6.34 -13.12
N VAL A 221 6.27 6.67 -11.86
CA VAL A 221 5.46 7.81 -11.43
C VAL A 221 6.36 9.00 -11.12
N ASP A 222 6.07 10.14 -11.72
CA ASP A 222 6.80 11.39 -11.47
C ASP A 222 6.14 12.16 -10.34
N GLU A 223 4.80 12.28 -10.35
CA GLU A 223 4.06 13.03 -9.34
C GLU A 223 2.66 12.45 -9.08
N VAL A 224 2.11 12.76 -7.91
CA VAL A 224 0.78 12.29 -7.48
C VAL A 224 -0.12 13.46 -7.08
N VAL A 225 -1.33 13.48 -7.63
CA VAL A 225 -2.44 14.35 -7.21
C VAL A 225 -3.25 13.63 -6.13
N ILE A 226 -3.21 14.15 -4.91
CA ILE A 226 -3.90 13.57 -3.76
C ILE A 226 -5.35 14.04 -3.72
N GLY A 227 -6.29 13.11 -3.58
CA GLY A 227 -7.72 13.43 -3.57
C GLY A 227 -8.23 13.87 -4.94
N ALA A 228 -7.70 13.27 -6.00
CA ALA A 228 -8.17 13.54 -7.37
C ALA A 228 -9.67 13.29 -7.49
N PRO A 229 -10.44 14.14 -8.18
CA PRO A 229 -11.86 13.94 -8.40
C PRO A 229 -12.09 12.69 -9.24
N TYR A 230 -13.25 12.05 -9.08
CA TYR A 230 -13.58 10.85 -9.86
C TYR A 230 -13.74 11.16 -11.34
N SER A 231 -14.43 12.24 -11.66
CA SER A 231 -14.58 12.73 -13.04
C SER A 231 -13.46 13.69 -13.38
N VAL A 232 -12.80 13.47 -14.50
CA VAL A 232 -11.67 14.32 -14.95
C VAL A 232 -12.21 15.67 -15.37
N THR A 233 -11.83 16.70 -14.60
CA THR A 233 -12.28 18.08 -14.81
C THR A 233 -11.26 18.91 -15.58
N LYS A 234 -11.69 20.06 -16.10
CA LYS A 234 -10.79 21.03 -16.73
C LYS A 234 -9.69 21.48 -15.79
N ASP A 235 -9.99 21.59 -14.50
CA ASP A 235 -9.03 21.98 -13.48
C ASP A 235 -7.87 20.99 -13.37
N VAL A 236 -8.16 19.69 -13.42
CA VAL A 236 -7.14 18.64 -13.45
C VAL A 236 -6.27 18.72 -14.69
N LEU A 237 -6.87 19.05 -15.85
CA LEU A 237 -6.18 19.08 -17.14
C LEU A 237 -5.32 20.33 -17.37
N GLU A 238 -5.61 21.43 -16.68
CA GLU A 238 -4.98 22.73 -17.00
C GLU A 238 -4.32 23.43 -15.80
N LYS A 239 -4.79 23.20 -14.56
CA LYS A 239 -4.33 23.97 -13.39
C LYS A 239 -3.03 23.47 -12.78
N ILE A 240 -2.79 22.16 -12.81
CA ILE A 240 -1.57 21.59 -12.25
C ILE A 240 -0.49 21.66 -13.32
N TYR A 241 -0.70 20.91 -14.40
CA TYR A 241 0.11 20.94 -15.60
C TYR A 241 -0.81 20.81 -16.82
N LYS A 242 -0.36 21.26 -17.99
CA LYS A 242 -1.09 21.03 -19.25
C LYS A 242 -1.01 19.54 -19.61
N VAL A 243 -2.08 18.81 -19.33
CA VAL A 243 -2.19 17.39 -19.65
C VAL A 243 -2.36 17.19 -21.16
N ASN A 244 -1.53 16.34 -21.76
CA ASN A 244 -1.57 16.02 -23.19
C ASN A 244 -2.35 14.74 -23.47
N VAL A 245 -2.33 13.77 -22.53
CA VAL A 245 -3.04 12.49 -22.66
C VAL A 245 -3.65 12.11 -21.32
N VAL A 246 -4.89 11.68 -21.32
CA VAL A 246 -5.55 11.01 -20.21
C VAL A 246 -5.66 9.53 -20.57
N ALA A 247 -5.02 8.68 -19.77
CA ALA A 247 -4.97 7.25 -20.06
C ALA A 247 -5.69 6.42 -18.99
N HIS A 248 -6.39 5.38 -19.42
CA HIS A 248 -7.07 4.44 -18.53
C HIS A 248 -6.88 3.00 -19.00
N GLY A 249 -6.96 2.02 -18.09
CA GLY A 249 -6.89 0.60 -18.44
C GLY A 249 -8.13 0.11 -19.20
N THR A 250 -8.05 -1.12 -19.73
CA THR A 250 -9.17 -1.76 -20.44
C THR A 250 -10.34 -2.20 -19.54
N ASN A 251 -10.18 -2.11 -18.22
CA ASN A 251 -11.23 -2.46 -17.28
C ASN A 251 -12.44 -1.52 -17.46
N SER A 252 -13.64 -2.05 -17.20
CA SER A 252 -14.86 -1.25 -17.27
C SER A 252 -14.80 -0.04 -16.35
N VAL A 253 -15.03 1.12 -16.92
CA VAL A 253 -15.19 2.37 -16.17
C VAL A 253 -16.55 2.35 -15.49
N LEU A 254 -16.58 2.53 -14.19
CA LEU A 254 -17.84 2.74 -13.48
C LEU A 254 -18.33 4.18 -13.74
N LEU A 255 -19.63 4.34 -13.89
CA LEU A 255 -20.21 5.67 -14.01
C LEU A 255 -20.09 6.42 -12.68
N ASP A 256 -20.05 7.74 -12.72
CA ASP A 256 -20.02 8.57 -11.51
C ASP A 256 -21.38 8.56 -10.77
N SER A 257 -21.48 9.31 -9.68
CA SER A 257 -22.72 9.42 -8.89
C SER A 257 -23.93 9.93 -9.69
N ASP A 258 -23.67 10.68 -10.76
CA ASP A 258 -24.68 11.26 -11.64
C ASP A 258 -24.93 10.42 -12.90
N GLN A 259 -24.45 9.17 -12.91
CA GLN A 259 -24.52 8.22 -14.03
C GLN A 259 -23.83 8.75 -15.30
N GLN A 260 -22.78 9.58 -15.16
CA GLN A 260 -22.01 10.11 -16.26
C GLN A 260 -20.67 9.40 -16.40
N ASP A 261 -20.12 9.39 -17.61
CA ASP A 261 -18.78 8.89 -17.90
C ASP A 261 -17.73 9.85 -17.29
N PRO A 262 -16.90 9.40 -16.33
CA PRO A 262 -15.90 10.24 -15.69
C PRO A 262 -14.84 10.77 -16.66
N TYR A 263 -14.67 10.15 -17.83
CA TYR A 263 -13.74 10.55 -18.89
C TYR A 263 -14.40 11.27 -20.06
N LYS A 264 -15.64 11.74 -19.91
CA LYS A 264 -16.37 12.45 -20.97
C LYS A 264 -15.56 13.61 -21.54
N LEU A 265 -15.05 14.49 -20.68
CA LEU A 265 -14.28 15.67 -21.11
C LEU A 265 -12.99 15.30 -21.88
N PRO A 266 -12.11 14.42 -21.40
CA PRO A 266 -10.95 13.96 -22.17
C PRO A 266 -11.29 13.32 -23.51
N LYS A 267 -12.41 12.60 -23.61
CA LYS A 267 -12.91 12.00 -24.87
C LYS A 267 -13.35 13.08 -25.84
N GLU A 268 -14.09 14.07 -25.38
CA GLU A 268 -14.51 15.23 -26.19
C GLU A 268 -13.33 16.06 -26.70
N LEU A 269 -12.27 16.18 -25.90
CA LEU A 269 -11.02 16.86 -26.26
C LEU A 269 -10.09 16.02 -27.16
N GLY A 270 -10.39 14.74 -27.39
CA GLY A 270 -9.58 13.83 -28.19
C GLY A 270 -8.23 13.46 -27.55
N ILE A 271 -8.09 13.62 -26.24
CA ILE A 271 -6.86 13.30 -25.47
C ILE A 271 -7.00 12.02 -24.65
N TYR A 272 -8.11 11.29 -24.74
CA TYR A 272 -8.32 10.05 -24.03
C TYR A 272 -7.71 8.85 -24.77
N GLN A 273 -7.00 8.00 -24.05
CA GLN A 273 -6.38 6.78 -24.58
C GLN A 273 -6.59 5.59 -23.65
N THR A 274 -6.97 4.44 -24.21
CA THR A 274 -7.03 3.18 -23.47
C THR A 274 -5.69 2.45 -23.55
N ILE A 275 -5.22 1.94 -22.43
CA ILE A 275 -3.98 1.15 -22.30
C ILE A 275 -4.35 -0.31 -22.13
N GLU A 276 -3.83 -1.17 -22.98
CA GLU A 276 -3.84 -2.61 -22.78
C GLU A 276 -2.63 -3.00 -21.93
N THR A 277 -2.88 -3.66 -20.80
CA THR A 277 -1.81 -4.26 -20.00
C THR A 277 -1.72 -5.74 -20.29
N GLN A 278 -0.51 -6.27 -20.41
CA GLN A 278 -0.30 -7.71 -20.38
C GLN A 278 -0.68 -8.19 -18.98
N SER A 279 -1.91 -8.60 -18.83
CA SER A 279 -2.49 -8.93 -17.52
C SER A 279 -1.67 -10.01 -16.84
N SER A 280 -1.03 -9.66 -15.74
CA SER A 280 -0.46 -10.62 -14.78
C SER A 280 -1.53 -11.53 -14.15
N GLY A 281 -2.81 -11.31 -14.46
CA GLY A 281 -3.94 -11.99 -13.85
C GLY A 281 -4.18 -11.58 -12.39
N ILE A 282 -3.36 -10.68 -11.85
CA ILE A 282 -3.51 -10.18 -10.50
C ILE A 282 -4.41 -8.96 -10.49
N THR A 283 -5.51 -9.08 -9.78
CA THR A 283 -6.48 -8.03 -9.54
C THR A 283 -6.79 -7.95 -8.05
N TYR A 284 -7.41 -6.88 -7.64
CA TYR A 284 -7.95 -6.74 -6.30
C TYR A 284 -8.79 -7.96 -5.88
N ASN A 285 -9.73 -8.42 -6.72
CA ASN A 285 -10.57 -9.58 -6.43
C ASN A 285 -9.76 -10.87 -6.28
N THR A 286 -8.80 -11.14 -7.18
CA THR A 286 -7.94 -12.33 -7.09
C THR A 286 -7.09 -12.35 -5.84
N ILE A 287 -6.68 -11.18 -5.32
CA ILE A 287 -5.96 -11.08 -4.04
C ILE A 287 -6.89 -11.48 -2.89
N ILE A 288 -8.10 -10.95 -2.84
CA ILE A 288 -9.09 -11.30 -1.82
C ILE A 288 -9.42 -12.79 -1.89
N GLU A 289 -9.74 -13.33 -3.06
CA GLU A 289 -10.02 -14.74 -3.26
C GLU A 289 -8.89 -15.66 -2.76
N ARG A 290 -7.64 -15.32 -3.06
CA ARG A 290 -6.46 -16.04 -2.56
C ARG A 290 -6.35 -16.00 -1.03
N ILE A 291 -6.72 -14.89 -0.41
CA ILE A 291 -6.69 -14.76 1.04
C ILE A 291 -7.82 -15.53 1.69
N VAL A 292 -9.04 -15.39 1.18
CA VAL A 292 -10.22 -16.10 1.70
C VAL A 292 -10.05 -17.62 1.58
N SER A 293 -9.59 -18.10 0.43
CA SER A 293 -9.37 -19.55 0.21
C SER A 293 -8.25 -20.12 1.09
N ASN A 294 -7.30 -19.31 1.52
CA ASN A 294 -6.20 -19.72 2.41
C ASN A 294 -6.37 -19.25 3.86
N ARG A 295 -7.57 -18.84 4.24
CA ARG A 295 -7.87 -18.22 5.53
C ARG A 295 -7.31 -19.00 6.72
N LEU A 296 -7.62 -20.31 6.81
CA LEU A 296 -7.19 -21.15 7.92
C LEU A 296 -5.66 -21.22 8.05
N ALA A 297 -4.95 -21.28 6.92
CA ALA A 297 -3.49 -21.26 6.91
C ALA A 297 -2.92 -19.93 7.40
N TYR A 298 -3.55 -18.80 7.05
CA TYR A 298 -3.16 -17.49 7.54
C TYR A 298 -3.44 -17.31 9.03
N GLU A 299 -4.59 -17.74 9.53
CA GLU A 299 -4.96 -17.69 10.94
C GLU A 299 -3.98 -18.51 11.79
N GLU A 300 -3.64 -19.72 11.34
CA GLU A 300 -2.68 -20.59 12.03
C GLU A 300 -1.26 -19.99 12.04
N ARG A 301 -0.81 -19.44 10.91
CA ARG A 301 0.49 -18.75 10.81
C ARG A 301 0.54 -17.55 11.74
N ASN A 302 -0.53 -16.76 11.78
CA ASN A 302 -0.61 -15.58 12.63
C ASN A 302 -0.56 -15.97 14.12
N ARG A 303 -1.32 -17.01 14.52
CA ARG A 303 -1.28 -17.53 15.87
C ARG A 303 0.13 -17.95 16.30
N LYS A 304 0.85 -18.66 15.41
CA LYS A 304 2.23 -19.07 15.66
C LYS A 304 3.18 -17.86 15.78
N LYS A 305 2.98 -16.83 14.97
CA LYS A 305 3.78 -15.60 15.00
C LYS A 305 3.58 -14.87 16.34
N VAL A 306 2.33 -14.62 16.73
CA VAL A 306 1.98 -13.96 18.00
C VAL A 306 2.52 -14.72 19.20
N ALA A 307 2.43 -16.05 19.20
CA ALA A 307 2.98 -16.87 20.28
C ALA A 307 4.51 -16.74 20.40
N LYS A 308 5.23 -16.66 19.27
CA LYS A 308 6.67 -16.43 19.25
C LYS A 308 7.06 -15.04 19.76
N GLU A 309 6.33 -14.02 19.35
CA GLU A 309 6.55 -12.63 19.80
C GLU A 309 6.33 -12.50 21.30
N LEU A 310 5.26 -13.09 21.85
CA LEU A 310 4.99 -13.11 23.28
C LEU A 310 6.11 -13.84 24.06
N ALA A 311 6.53 -15.00 23.60
CA ALA A 311 7.62 -15.74 24.23
C ALA A 311 8.95 -14.96 24.21
N ALA A 312 9.24 -14.22 23.15
CA ALA A 312 10.43 -13.37 23.07
C ALA A 312 10.36 -12.18 24.05
N ILE A 313 9.19 -11.53 24.18
CA ILE A 313 8.96 -10.44 25.15
C ILE A 313 9.11 -10.96 26.58
N GLU A 314 8.53 -12.13 26.89
CA GLU A 314 8.66 -12.75 28.23
C GLU A 314 10.12 -13.10 28.55
N ALA A 315 10.88 -13.60 27.58
CA ALA A 315 12.29 -13.89 27.76
C ALA A 315 13.13 -12.63 27.99
N ALA A 316 12.85 -11.54 27.26
CA ALA A 316 13.50 -10.24 27.44
C ALA A 316 13.21 -9.66 28.83
N ASN A 317 11.95 -9.65 29.26
CA ASN A 317 11.58 -9.17 30.59
C ASN A 317 12.20 -10.01 31.74
N GLN A 318 12.40 -11.29 31.54
CA GLN A 318 13.07 -12.16 32.52
C GLN A 318 14.60 -11.94 32.58
N SER A 319 15.21 -11.47 31.49
CA SER A 319 16.63 -11.10 31.48
C SER A 319 16.89 -9.77 32.21
N GLU A 320 16.05 -8.77 31.96
CA GLU A 320 16.09 -7.47 32.64
C GLU A 320 15.78 -7.57 34.15
N ALA A 321 14.97 -8.52 34.58
CA ALA A 321 14.67 -8.75 36.00
C ALA A 321 15.77 -9.48 36.77
N LYS A 322 16.80 -9.97 36.07
CA LYS A 322 17.97 -10.69 36.68
C LYS A 322 19.22 -9.85 36.73
N GLU A 323 19.25 -8.68 36.12
CA GLU A 323 20.27 -7.65 36.31
C GLU A 323 19.83 -6.65 37.40
#